data_bc67c35224c4dadaaa4be034c95a4a37
#
_entry.id   bc67c35224c4dadaaa4be034c95a4a37
#
_cell.length_a   1.000
_cell.length_b   1.000
_cell.length_c   1.000
_cell.angle_alpha   90.00
_cell.angle_beta   90.00
_cell.angle_gamma   90.00
#
_symmetry.space_group_name_H-M   'P 1'
#
loop_
_entity.id
_entity.type
_entity.pdbx_description
1 polymer ?
#
loop_
_entity_poly.entity_id
_entity_poly.type
_entity_poly.pdbx_seq_one_letter_code
_entity_poly.pdbx_strand_id
1 'polypeptide(L)'
;MNPFLKWLCGAAAALFAVLPAAAQDAWPTKPVHIIVPYPAGGVADLLPRLVGEKVSKKWGQPVIVENKVGASGNIGMAEGARAEPDGYTLVLAPAGNLTVNPTLFPKLPFDTARDLVPVTNLANSPNVLVVNPSVPAATVRELAAYA
;
A
#
# COMPACT_ATOMS: atom_id res chain seq x y z
N MET A 1 -8.53 -5.69 62.45
CA MET A 1 -8.00 -5.02 61.27
C MET A 1 -8.35 -3.52 61.42
N ASN A 2 -7.33 -2.70 61.61
CA ASN A 2 -7.46 -1.31 62.04
C ASN A 2 -8.18 -0.48 60.96
N PRO A 3 -9.26 0.30 61.25
CA PRO A 3 -10.00 1.07 60.26
C PRO A 3 -9.12 2.05 59.48
N PHE A 4 -8.07 2.56 60.11
CA PHE A 4 -7.08 3.44 59.47
C PHE A 4 -6.34 2.76 58.29
N LEU A 5 -6.07 1.46 58.36
CA LEU A 5 -5.40 0.70 57.31
C LEU A 5 -6.28 0.50 56.07
N LYS A 6 -7.60 0.44 56.24
CA LYS A 6 -8.58 0.35 55.15
C LYS A 6 -8.67 1.65 54.33
N TRP A 7 -8.55 2.80 55.02
CA TRP A 7 -8.56 4.10 54.36
C TRP A 7 -7.25 4.37 53.60
N LEU A 8 -6.11 3.92 54.11
CA LEU A 8 -4.83 4.02 53.41
C LEU A 8 -4.79 3.15 52.15
N CYS A 9 -5.32 1.92 52.19
CA CYS A 9 -5.40 1.06 50.99
C CYS A 9 -6.36 1.60 49.95
N GLY A 10 -7.47 2.24 50.34
CA GLY A 10 -8.41 2.88 49.42
C GLY A 10 -7.81 4.10 48.70
N ALA A 11 -7.06 4.94 49.45
CA ALA A 11 -6.39 6.10 48.88
C ALA A 11 -5.23 5.72 47.92
N ALA A 12 -4.48 4.65 48.23
CA ALA A 12 -3.42 4.14 47.37
C ALA A 12 -3.99 3.55 46.03
N ALA A 13 -5.13 2.87 46.09
CA ALA A 13 -5.80 2.32 44.90
C ALA A 13 -6.36 3.43 43.99
N ALA A 14 -6.82 4.54 44.55
CA ALA A 14 -7.32 5.68 43.81
C ALA A 14 -6.21 6.47 43.06
N LEU A 15 -4.98 6.49 43.59
CA LEU A 15 -3.83 7.13 42.93
C LEU A 15 -3.33 6.36 41.70
N PHE A 16 -3.54 5.04 41.65
CA PHE A 16 -3.17 4.24 40.45
C PHE A 16 -4.17 4.33 39.30
N ALA A 17 -5.36 4.86 39.50
CA ALA A 17 -6.39 4.99 38.47
C ALA A 17 -6.23 6.20 37.57
N VAL A 18 -5.25 7.08 37.82
CA VAL A 18 -4.96 8.29 37.00
C VAL A 18 -3.64 8.10 36.22
N LEU A 19 -3.43 6.92 35.62
CA LEU A 19 -2.47 6.84 34.56
C LEU A 19 -3.12 7.55 33.35
N PRO A 20 -2.49 8.61 32.79
CA PRO A 20 -2.98 9.18 31.56
C PRO A 20 -2.98 8.03 30.54
N ALA A 21 -4.14 7.72 29.99
CA ALA A 21 -4.20 6.93 28.78
C ALA A 21 -3.32 7.70 27.79
N ALA A 22 -2.12 7.19 27.50
CA ALA A 22 -1.27 7.75 26.47
C ALA A 22 -2.15 7.77 25.22
N ALA A 23 -2.63 8.96 24.86
CA ALA A 23 -3.33 9.16 23.61
C ALA A 23 -2.33 8.67 22.56
N GLN A 24 -2.62 7.52 21.94
CA GLN A 24 -1.84 7.08 20.80
C GLN A 24 -1.89 8.23 19.81
N ASP A 25 -0.73 8.81 19.52
CA ASP A 25 -0.62 9.89 18.55
C ASP A 25 -1.39 9.45 17.32
N ALA A 26 -2.37 10.28 16.91
CA ALA A 26 -3.27 9.92 15.83
C ALA A 26 -2.44 9.73 14.55
N TRP A 27 -2.24 8.48 14.13
CA TRP A 27 -1.56 8.19 12.86
C TRP A 27 -2.31 8.84 11.70
N PRO A 28 -1.61 9.45 10.71
CA PRO A 28 -0.17 9.67 10.61
C PRO A 28 0.30 10.97 11.29
N THR A 29 1.48 10.94 11.92
CA THR A 29 2.14 12.09 12.55
C THR A 29 3.27 12.68 11.69
N LYS A 30 3.63 12.00 10.59
CA LYS A 30 4.69 12.38 9.63
C LYS A 30 4.21 12.07 8.20
N PRO A 31 4.89 12.57 7.15
CA PRO A 31 4.54 12.26 5.76
C PRO A 31 4.45 10.76 5.48
N VAL A 32 3.47 10.38 4.65
CA VAL A 32 3.30 9.00 4.15
C VAL A 32 3.83 8.94 2.72
N HIS A 33 4.66 7.95 2.42
CA HIS A 33 5.24 7.73 1.10
C HIS A 33 4.48 6.63 0.35
N ILE A 34 4.24 6.83 -0.94
CA ILE A 34 3.69 5.82 -1.84
C ILE A 34 4.70 5.57 -2.95
N ILE A 35 5.30 4.40 -2.95
CA ILE A 35 6.21 3.95 -4.01
C ILE A 35 5.39 3.46 -5.18
N VAL A 36 5.65 4.01 -6.37
CA VAL A 36 5.06 3.61 -7.64
C VAL A 36 6.14 2.95 -8.49
N PRO A 37 6.04 1.64 -8.81
CA PRO A 37 7.08 0.90 -9.51
C PRO A 37 7.11 1.16 -11.04
N TYR A 38 6.45 2.20 -11.51
CA TYR A 38 6.32 2.55 -12.93
C TYR A 38 6.61 4.02 -13.19
N PRO A 39 6.92 4.39 -14.45
CA PRO A 39 7.17 5.78 -14.83
C PRO A 39 5.97 6.69 -14.52
N ALA A 40 6.29 7.95 -14.27
CA ALA A 40 5.30 8.99 -14.07
C ALA A 40 4.41 9.20 -15.32
N GLY A 41 3.16 9.63 -15.12
CA GLY A 41 2.21 9.99 -16.17
C GLY A 41 1.30 8.86 -16.66
N GLY A 42 1.56 7.61 -16.27
CA GLY A 42 0.65 6.48 -16.54
C GLY A 42 -0.46 6.35 -15.48
N VAL A 43 -1.43 5.45 -15.75
CA VAL A 43 -2.54 5.16 -14.81
C VAL A 43 -2.01 4.74 -13.44
N ALA A 44 -0.94 3.95 -13.41
CA ALA A 44 -0.29 3.50 -12.18
C ALA A 44 0.29 4.66 -11.35
N ASP A 45 0.66 5.78 -11.96
CA ASP A 45 1.14 6.97 -11.29
C ASP A 45 0.01 7.92 -10.90
N LEU A 46 -0.95 8.09 -11.81
CA LEU A 46 -2.05 9.04 -11.62
C LEU A 46 -2.95 8.66 -10.44
N LEU A 47 -3.30 7.39 -10.31
CA LEU A 47 -4.21 6.92 -9.26
C LEU A 47 -3.68 7.17 -7.84
N PRO A 48 -2.43 6.79 -7.47
CA PRO A 48 -1.88 7.10 -6.17
C PRO A 48 -1.80 8.60 -5.88
N ARG A 49 -1.53 9.45 -6.89
CA ARG A 49 -1.50 10.91 -6.71
C ARG A 49 -2.88 11.47 -6.41
N LEU A 50 -3.92 11.05 -7.14
CA LEU A 50 -5.30 11.47 -6.90
C LEU A 50 -5.81 11.05 -5.52
N VAL A 51 -5.52 9.82 -5.11
CA VAL A 51 -5.87 9.33 -3.78
C VAL A 51 -5.03 10.03 -2.72
N GLY A 52 -3.73 10.15 -2.93
CA GLY A 52 -2.79 10.81 -2.03
C GLY A 52 -3.18 12.25 -1.72
N GLU A 53 -3.62 13.01 -2.72
CA GLU A 53 -4.12 14.39 -2.52
C GLU A 53 -5.34 14.43 -1.58
N LYS A 54 -6.31 13.53 -1.79
CA LYS A 54 -7.53 13.46 -0.96
C LYS A 54 -7.22 13.02 0.47
N VAL A 55 -6.37 12.01 0.59
CA VAL A 55 -5.99 11.43 1.88
C VAL A 55 -5.11 12.40 2.67
N SER A 56 -4.19 13.11 2.03
CA SER A 56 -3.38 14.17 2.64
C SER A 56 -4.26 15.26 3.29
N LYS A 57 -5.31 15.69 2.59
CA LYS A 57 -6.28 16.67 3.14
C LYS A 57 -7.01 16.12 4.37
N LYS A 58 -7.35 14.83 4.36
CA LYS A 58 -8.05 14.17 5.47
C LYS A 58 -7.17 13.94 6.68
N TRP A 59 -5.90 13.57 6.47
CA TRP A 59 -4.95 13.26 7.53
C TRP A 59 -4.22 14.47 8.08
N GLY A 60 -4.20 15.59 7.34
CA GLY A 60 -3.40 16.76 7.70
C GLY A 60 -1.89 16.52 7.56
N GLN A 61 -1.48 15.45 6.88
CA GLN A 61 -0.09 15.09 6.63
C GLN A 61 0.15 14.91 5.13
N PRO A 62 1.32 15.29 4.62
CA PRO A 62 1.66 15.10 3.21
C PRO A 62 1.65 13.62 2.81
N VAL A 63 1.16 13.34 1.61
CA VAL A 63 1.34 12.05 0.94
C VAL A 63 2.25 12.26 -0.26
N ILE A 64 3.42 11.64 -0.24
CA ILE A 64 4.49 11.81 -1.23
C ILE A 64 4.50 10.59 -2.15
N VAL A 65 4.32 10.81 -3.45
CA VAL A 65 4.35 9.73 -4.45
C VAL A 65 5.69 9.72 -5.16
N GLU A 66 6.41 8.60 -5.08
CA GLU A 66 7.74 8.41 -5.64
C GLU A 66 7.75 7.31 -6.69
N ASN A 67 8.29 7.61 -7.88
CA ASN A 67 8.39 6.65 -8.98
C ASN A 67 9.75 5.93 -8.89
N LYS A 68 9.75 4.61 -8.64
CA LYS A 68 10.94 3.74 -8.54
C LYS A 68 10.88 2.68 -9.64
N VAL A 69 11.30 3.07 -10.83
CA VAL A 69 11.17 2.25 -12.05
C VAL A 69 12.31 1.24 -12.20
N GLY A 70 12.04 0.16 -12.94
CA GLY A 70 13.05 -0.80 -13.38
C GLY A 70 12.69 -2.25 -13.09
N ALA A 71 13.27 -3.18 -13.87
CA ALA A 71 13.08 -4.62 -13.77
C ALA A 71 11.59 -5.02 -13.72
N SER A 72 10.76 -4.50 -14.63
CA SER A 72 9.30 -4.73 -14.65
C SER A 72 8.60 -4.36 -13.33
N GLY A 73 9.06 -3.30 -12.65
CA GLY A 73 8.53 -2.84 -11.38
C GLY A 73 9.14 -3.51 -10.14
N ASN A 74 9.98 -4.51 -10.31
CA ASN A 74 10.54 -5.27 -9.17
C ASN A 74 11.46 -4.42 -8.29
N ILE A 75 12.07 -3.32 -8.81
CA ILE A 75 12.89 -2.41 -8.00
C ILE A 75 12.03 -1.69 -6.98
N GLY A 76 10.93 -1.05 -7.41
CA GLY A 76 10.02 -0.36 -6.51
C GLY A 76 9.32 -1.30 -5.53
N MET A 77 8.91 -2.48 -5.99
CA MET A 77 8.33 -3.52 -5.12
C MET A 77 9.32 -3.96 -4.03
N ALA A 78 10.60 -4.17 -4.38
CA ALA A 78 11.64 -4.54 -3.42
C ALA A 78 11.94 -3.44 -2.40
N GLU A 79 11.89 -2.16 -2.80
CA GLU A 79 12.04 -1.03 -1.90
C GLU A 79 10.88 -0.99 -0.89
N GLY A 80 9.64 -1.13 -1.35
CA GLY A 80 8.47 -1.20 -0.47
C GLY A 80 8.51 -2.39 0.50
N ALA A 81 8.92 -3.56 0.01
CA ALA A 81 9.04 -4.76 0.83
C ALA A 81 10.12 -4.69 1.93
N ARG A 82 11.13 -3.82 1.77
CA ARG A 82 12.20 -3.60 2.75
C ARG A 82 11.97 -2.41 3.67
N ALA A 83 10.93 -1.62 3.40
CA ALA A 83 10.62 -0.47 4.23
C ALA A 83 10.21 -0.91 5.64
N GLU A 84 10.35 0.00 6.61
CA GLU A 84 9.87 -0.23 7.98
C GLU A 84 8.35 -0.52 7.96
N PRO A 85 7.88 -1.54 8.70
CA PRO A 85 6.46 -1.92 8.72
C PRO A 85 5.61 -1.03 9.64
N ASP A 86 5.87 0.27 9.61
CA ASP A 86 5.23 1.29 10.46
C ASP A 86 4.00 1.95 9.80
N GLY A 87 3.66 1.55 8.57
CA GLY A 87 2.55 2.09 7.80
C GLY A 87 2.83 3.41 7.08
N TYR A 88 4.05 3.97 7.17
CA TYR A 88 4.39 5.22 6.49
C TYR A 88 4.96 5.04 5.09
N THR A 89 5.27 3.80 4.70
CA THR A 89 5.66 3.46 3.33
C THR A 89 4.67 2.47 2.74
N LEU A 90 3.98 2.90 1.71
CA LEU A 90 3.07 2.09 0.92
C LEU A 90 3.69 1.82 -0.45
N VAL A 91 3.34 0.71 -1.07
CA VAL A 91 3.73 0.43 -2.45
C VAL A 91 2.50 0.15 -3.30
N LEU A 92 2.42 0.78 -4.48
CA LEU A 92 1.46 0.38 -5.48
C LEU A 92 1.90 -0.96 -6.06
N ALA A 93 1.09 -2.00 -5.86
CA ALA A 93 1.38 -3.35 -6.33
C ALA A 93 0.42 -3.75 -7.45
N PRO A 94 0.78 -3.55 -8.73
CA PRO A 94 -0.02 -4.05 -9.85
C PRO A 94 -0.11 -5.57 -9.85
N ALA A 95 -1.24 -6.10 -10.32
CA ALA A 95 -1.51 -7.54 -10.30
C ALA A 95 -0.37 -8.39 -10.91
N GLY A 96 0.25 -7.92 -12.01
CA GLY A 96 1.38 -8.61 -12.63
C GLY A 96 2.59 -8.77 -11.71
N ASN A 97 2.87 -7.78 -10.85
CA ASN A 97 3.97 -7.86 -9.88
C ASN A 97 3.68 -8.86 -8.76
N LEU A 98 2.42 -9.06 -8.42
CA LEU A 98 2.01 -9.99 -7.36
C LEU A 98 1.83 -11.43 -7.85
N THR A 99 1.38 -11.63 -9.10
CA THR A 99 0.97 -12.95 -9.59
C THR A 99 1.87 -13.52 -10.69
N VAL A 100 2.39 -12.68 -11.59
CA VAL A 100 3.19 -13.11 -12.74
C VAL A 100 4.69 -13.08 -12.43
N ASN A 101 5.18 -11.97 -11.87
CA ASN A 101 6.61 -11.80 -11.64
C ASN A 101 7.23 -12.86 -10.71
N PRO A 102 6.56 -13.38 -9.66
CA PRO A 102 7.10 -14.47 -8.84
C PRO A 102 7.41 -15.74 -9.64
N THR A 103 6.66 -16.01 -10.70
CA THR A 103 6.92 -17.16 -11.59
C THR A 103 7.92 -16.83 -12.68
N LEU A 104 7.86 -15.60 -13.22
CA LEU A 104 8.66 -15.19 -14.37
C LEU A 104 10.12 -14.88 -14.01
N PHE A 105 10.36 -14.36 -12.82
CA PHE A 105 11.70 -13.98 -12.36
C PHE A 105 12.23 -15.01 -11.35
N PRO A 106 13.29 -15.77 -11.70
CA PRO A 106 13.80 -16.86 -10.84
C PRO A 106 14.34 -16.39 -9.49
N LYS A 107 14.71 -15.13 -9.39
CA LYS A 107 15.27 -14.52 -8.17
C LYS A 107 14.66 -13.15 -7.94
N LEU A 108 13.56 -13.10 -7.21
CA LEU A 108 13.05 -11.85 -6.66
C LEU A 108 13.72 -11.55 -5.31
N PRO A 109 14.08 -10.28 -5.04
CA PRO A 109 14.68 -9.90 -3.76
C PRO A 109 13.66 -9.71 -2.63
N PHE A 110 12.41 -10.15 -2.81
CA PHE A 110 11.29 -10.09 -1.87
C PHE A 110 10.32 -11.23 -2.14
N ASP A 111 9.51 -11.56 -1.16
CA ASP A 111 8.39 -12.51 -1.25
C ASP A 111 7.08 -11.74 -1.13
N THR A 112 6.24 -11.78 -2.16
CA THR A 112 4.99 -11.02 -2.22
C THR A 112 3.98 -11.40 -1.15
N ALA A 113 3.99 -12.65 -0.69
CA ALA A 113 3.05 -13.15 0.32
C ALA A 113 3.54 -12.89 1.75
N ARG A 114 4.87 -12.86 1.96
CA ARG A 114 5.47 -12.71 3.28
C ARG A 114 5.84 -11.28 3.61
N ASP A 115 6.39 -10.53 2.64
CA ASP A 115 7.03 -9.24 2.88
C ASP A 115 6.10 -8.06 2.61
N LEU A 116 4.88 -8.31 2.13
CA LEU A 116 3.88 -7.28 1.83
C LEU A 116 2.54 -7.58 2.49
N VAL A 117 1.93 -6.57 3.07
CA VAL A 117 0.58 -6.66 3.65
C VAL A 117 -0.40 -5.90 2.76
N PRO A 118 -1.44 -6.54 2.20
CA PRO A 118 -2.42 -5.87 1.37
C PRO A 118 -3.28 -4.90 2.22
N VAL A 119 -3.40 -3.65 1.77
CA VAL A 119 -4.21 -2.62 2.42
C VAL A 119 -5.59 -2.51 1.75
N THR A 120 -5.61 -2.27 0.45
CA THR A 120 -6.86 -2.15 -0.31
C THR A 120 -6.60 -2.29 -1.81
N ASN A 121 -7.65 -2.62 -2.56
CA ASN A 121 -7.64 -2.49 -4.01
C ASN A 121 -7.89 -1.02 -4.38
N LEU A 122 -6.89 -0.38 -5.00
CA LEU A 122 -6.96 1.02 -5.37
C LEU A 122 -7.89 1.26 -6.57
N ALA A 123 -7.80 0.41 -7.59
CA ALA A 123 -8.63 0.46 -8.78
C ALA A 123 -8.57 -0.86 -9.56
N ASN A 124 -9.60 -1.09 -10.38
CA ASN A 124 -9.57 -2.11 -11.43
C ASN A 124 -9.42 -1.42 -12.79
N SER A 125 -8.41 -1.82 -13.55
CA SER A 125 -8.18 -1.34 -14.92
C SER A 125 -8.34 -2.49 -15.89
N PRO A 126 -9.46 -2.56 -16.64
CA PRO A 126 -9.65 -3.60 -17.64
C PRO A 126 -8.72 -3.38 -18.84
N ASN A 127 -8.22 -4.47 -19.40
CA ASN A 127 -7.51 -4.43 -20.67
C ASN A 127 -8.50 -4.56 -21.84
N VAL A 128 -8.27 -3.81 -22.91
CA VAL A 128 -9.05 -3.86 -24.14
C VAL A 128 -8.14 -4.31 -25.27
N LEU A 129 -8.52 -5.38 -25.94
CA LEU A 129 -7.86 -5.83 -27.17
C LEU A 129 -8.42 -5.04 -28.35
N VAL A 130 -7.55 -4.35 -29.05
CA VAL A 130 -7.90 -3.60 -30.25
C VAL A 130 -7.07 -4.09 -31.42
N VAL A 131 -7.67 -4.07 -32.61
CA VAL A 131 -7.02 -4.39 -33.88
C VAL A 131 -7.26 -3.27 -34.88
N ASN A 132 -6.39 -3.18 -35.89
CA ASN A 132 -6.61 -2.25 -36.98
C ASN A 132 -7.92 -2.62 -37.71
N PRO A 133 -8.73 -1.65 -38.17
CA PRO A 133 -9.98 -1.92 -38.91
C PRO A 133 -9.81 -2.79 -40.20
N SER A 134 -8.61 -2.85 -40.77
CA SER A 134 -8.31 -3.72 -41.90
C SER A 134 -8.17 -5.20 -41.55
N VAL A 135 -8.05 -5.54 -40.26
CA VAL A 135 -7.98 -6.95 -39.81
C VAL A 135 -9.40 -7.52 -39.82
N PRO A 136 -9.65 -8.61 -40.61
CA PRO A 136 -11.00 -9.19 -40.73
C PRO A 136 -11.36 -10.09 -39.56
N ALA A 137 -11.33 -9.52 -38.35
CA ALA A 137 -11.66 -10.21 -37.11
C ALA A 137 -12.42 -9.29 -36.16
N ALA A 138 -13.65 -9.65 -35.80
CA ALA A 138 -14.50 -8.94 -34.85
C ALA A 138 -14.49 -9.57 -33.46
N THR A 139 -13.96 -10.78 -33.33
CA THR A 139 -13.90 -11.53 -32.09
C THR A 139 -12.48 -12.08 -31.83
N VAL A 140 -12.16 -12.39 -30.58
CA VAL A 140 -10.88 -13.02 -30.20
C VAL A 140 -10.67 -14.35 -30.95
N ARG A 141 -11.75 -15.12 -31.15
CA ARG A 141 -11.68 -16.40 -31.84
C ARG A 141 -11.31 -16.22 -33.31
N GLU A 142 -11.92 -15.25 -34.00
CA GLU A 142 -11.60 -14.89 -35.38
C GLU A 142 -10.18 -14.35 -35.50
N LEU A 143 -9.75 -13.53 -34.56
CA LEU A 143 -8.37 -13.04 -34.52
C LEU A 143 -7.36 -14.17 -34.36
N ALA A 144 -7.64 -15.12 -33.46
CA ALA A 144 -6.77 -16.28 -33.24
C ALA A 144 -6.73 -17.23 -34.47
N ALA A 145 -7.80 -17.28 -35.24
CA ALA A 145 -7.83 -18.06 -36.50
C ALA A 145 -7.16 -17.34 -37.68
N TYR A 146 -7.08 -16.02 -37.62
CA TYR A 146 -6.43 -15.18 -38.62
C TYR A 146 -4.91 -15.09 -38.44
N ALA A 147 -4.40 -15.19 -37.15
CA ALA A 147 -2.99 -15.08 -36.82
C ALA A 147 -2.19 -16.34 -37.13
#